data_3fdda02bf5110031525c6bdc3c703318
#
_entry.id   3fdda02bf5110031525c6bdc3c703318
#
_cell.length_a   1.000
_cell.length_b   1.000
_cell.length_c   1.000
_cell.angle_alpha   90.00
_cell.angle_beta   90.00
_cell.angle_gamma   90.00
#
_symmetry.space_group_name_H-M   'P 1'
#
loop_
_entity.id
_entity.type
_entity.pdbx_description
1 polymer ?
#
loop_
_entity_poly.entity_id
_entity_poly.type
_entity_poly.pdbx_seq_one_letter_code
_entity_poly.pdbx_strand_id
1 'polypeptide(L)'
;MTEKERLLKALAGKAVDRPPFICPGGMMTMIVTEVMDAVECFWPQAHADARKMAELTLGANRLTGIENLGLPFCMTVEAEAMGAEVGLGSRESEPHVTAYAMESLADIDRLTSIDVTKGRARVCTDAVRILKEQAPEVPIIANLSGPVSLATSLVDPLLYYRALHRGKEAAHRLNRLSMKNALAFGDALVEAGADVICIADPSATGELIGRRAFEEFVLPYLNEMTEHFRQRHGKPSIVHICGDVKSLGTVLEQLTAESVSVDAVVGIPLLKALASGKVTMGNISTYLLELGDPEKLARVSEQCLSQGVDILAPACGISPRTPINNILAVSETACRYRTMA
;
A
#
# COMPACT_ATOMS: atom_id res chain seq x y z
N MET A 1 -7.64 -21.14 11.21
CA MET A 1 -7.82 -19.67 11.27
C MET A 1 -8.10 -19.20 9.86
N THR A 2 -9.12 -18.35 9.62
CA THR A 2 -9.34 -17.76 8.30
C THR A 2 -8.25 -16.76 7.95
N GLU A 3 -8.10 -16.40 6.66
CA GLU A 3 -7.12 -15.39 6.22
C GLU A 3 -7.35 -14.06 6.95
N LYS A 4 -8.61 -13.66 7.06
CA LYS A 4 -9.02 -12.45 7.76
C LYS A 4 -8.70 -12.47 9.26
N GLU A 5 -9.04 -13.54 9.95
CA GLU A 5 -8.70 -13.70 11.36
C GLU A 5 -7.18 -13.66 11.60
N ARG A 6 -6.41 -14.31 10.71
CA ARG A 6 -4.95 -14.35 10.79
C ARG A 6 -4.35 -12.97 10.67
N LEU A 7 -4.73 -12.22 9.61
CA LEU A 7 -4.20 -10.88 9.41
C LEU A 7 -4.57 -9.93 10.55
N LEU A 8 -5.84 -9.90 10.97
CA LEU A 8 -6.30 -9.00 12.03
C LEU A 8 -5.66 -9.33 13.39
N LYS A 9 -5.40 -10.61 13.68
CA LYS A 9 -4.65 -11.02 14.88
C LYS A 9 -3.18 -10.63 14.79
N ALA A 10 -2.55 -10.84 13.64
CA ALA A 10 -1.15 -10.42 13.43
C ALA A 10 -1.00 -8.91 13.61
N LEU A 11 -1.87 -8.09 13.02
CA LEU A 11 -1.87 -6.64 13.19
C LEU A 11 -2.12 -6.21 14.66
N ALA A 12 -2.86 -7.00 15.42
CA ALA A 12 -3.08 -6.76 16.85
C ALA A 12 -1.92 -7.27 17.74
N GLY A 13 -0.82 -7.78 17.16
CA GLY A 13 0.30 -8.37 17.91
C GLY A 13 -0.08 -9.65 18.67
N LYS A 14 -1.14 -10.34 18.25
CA LYS A 14 -1.62 -11.58 18.88
C LYS A 14 -1.04 -12.80 18.18
N ALA A 15 -0.97 -13.91 18.93
CA ALA A 15 -0.52 -15.18 18.38
C ALA A 15 -1.39 -15.65 17.21
N VAL A 16 -0.72 -16.11 16.17
CA VAL A 16 -1.31 -16.68 14.95
C VAL A 16 -0.74 -18.08 14.67
N ASP A 17 -1.44 -18.87 13.89
CA ASP A 17 -0.98 -20.21 13.47
C ASP A 17 0.29 -20.15 12.59
N ARG A 18 0.47 -19.07 11.85
CA ARG A 18 1.65 -18.70 11.05
C ARG A 18 1.57 -17.24 10.62
N PRO A 19 2.67 -16.59 10.24
CA PRO A 19 2.62 -15.28 9.62
C PRO A 19 1.73 -15.30 8.36
N PRO A 20 0.81 -14.34 8.18
CA PRO A 20 0.07 -14.21 6.92
C PRO A 20 1.00 -13.79 5.79
N PHE A 21 0.69 -14.22 4.55
CA PHE A 21 1.33 -13.73 3.34
C PHE A 21 0.38 -12.78 2.60
N ILE A 22 0.68 -11.49 2.60
CA ILE A 22 -0.17 -10.46 1.99
C ILE A 22 0.59 -9.60 0.98
N CYS A 23 -0.18 -8.99 0.06
CA CYS A 23 0.26 -7.90 -0.80
C CYS A 23 -0.87 -6.88 -0.86
N PRO A 24 -0.78 -5.76 -0.12
CA PRO A 24 -1.94 -4.91 0.17
C PRO A 24 -2.67 -4.33 -1.04
N GLY A 25 -1.98 -4.06 -2.14
CA GLY A 25 -2.50 -3.28 -3.27
C GLY A 25 -1.95 -1.85 -3.29
N GLY A 26 -2.55 -0.95 -4.02
CA GLY A 26 -2.07 0.42 -4.21
C GLY A 26 -0.65 0.44 -4.77
N MET A 27 0.29 1.06 -4.05
CA MET A 27 1.72 0.97 -4.38
C MET A 27 2.22 -0.49 -4.39
N MET A 28 1.66 -1.31 -3.53
CA MET A 28 1.99 -2.72 -3.43
C MET A 28 0.98 -3.57 -4.22
N THR A 29 0.83 -3.30 -5.53
CA THR A 29 -0.10 -4.07 -6.37
C THR A 29 0.26 -5.55 -6.42
N MET A 30 -0.77 -6.40 -6.51
CA MET A 30 -0.66 -7.86 -6.51
C MET A 30 -1.03 -8.48 -7.86
N ILE A 31 -1.27 -7.65 -8.87
CA ILE A 31 -1.80 -8.12 -10.16
C ILE A 31 -0.68 -8.41 -11.15
N VAL A 32 -0.69 -9.62 -11.69
CA VAL A 32 0.26 -10.07 -12.71
C VAL A 32 -0.48 -10.51 -13.99
N THR A 33 0.21 -10.47 -15.13
CA THR A 33 -0.38 -10.78 -16.43
C THR A 33 -0.93 -12.20 -16.54
N GLU A 34 -0.29 -13.18 -15.89
CA GLU A 34 -0.80 -14.55 -15.86
C GLU A 34 -2.12 -14.69 -15.11
N VAL A 35 -2.36 -13.87 -14.05
CA VAL A 35 -3.66 -13.79 -13.39
C VAL A 35 -4.69 -13.17 -14.33
N MET A 36 -4.34 -12.08 -15.03
CA MET A 36 -5.24 -11.45 -16.02
C MET A 36 -5.68 -12.45 -17.09
N ASP A 37 -4.74 -13.25 -17.60
CA ASP A 37 -5.03 -14.29 -18.60
C ASP A 37 -5.93 -15.40 -18.06
N ALA A 38 -5.66 -15.87 -16.86
CA ALA A 38 -6.38 -16.98 -16.25
C ALA A 38 -7.85 -16.63 -15.92
N VAL A 39 -8.13 -15.34 -15.61
CA VAL A 39 -9.50 -14.88 -15.32
C VAL A 39 -10.13 -14.10 -16.48
N GLU A 40 -9.44 -13.98 -17.61
CA GLU A 40 -9.87 -13.21 -18.79
C GLU A 40 -10.30 -11.77 -18.48
N CYS A 41 -9.63 -11.16 -17.47
CA CYS A 41 -9.92 -9.81 -16.99
C CYS A 41 -8.63 -8.98 -16.99
N PHE A 42 -8.63 -7.84 -17.68
CA PHE A 42 -7.41 -7.14 -18.06
C PHE A 42 -7.34 -5.70 -17.58
N TRP A 43 -6.10 -5.23 -17.33
CA TRP A 43 -5.76 -3.84 -17.37
C TRP A 43 -5.75 -3.32 -18.83
N PRO A 44 -6.02 -2.03 -19.07
CA PRO A 44 -6.39 -0.99 -18.10
C PRO A 44 -7.87 -0.98 -17.66
N GLN A 45 -8.74 -1.79 -18.28
CA GLN A 45 -10.19 -1.74 -18.07
C GLN A 45 -10.58 -1.96 -16.60
N ALA A 46 -9.88 -2.86 -15.88
CA ALA A 46 -10.16 -3.16 -14.48
C ALA A 46 -9.88 -1.97 -13.53
N HIS A 47 -9.15 -0.94 -13.97
CA HIS A 47 -8.97 0.29 -13.19
C HIS A 47 -10.21 1.21 -13.19
N ALA A 48 -11.13 1.02 -14.15
CA ALA A 48 -12.29 1.88 -14.35
C ALA A 48 -13.63 1.13 -14.28
N ASP A 49 -13.62 -0.15 -13.94
CA ASP A 49 -14.82 -1.00 -13.82
C ASP A 49 -14.79 -1.79 -12.51
N ALA A 50 -15.80 -1.57 -11.65
CA ALA A 50 -15.84 -2.15 -10.31
C ALA A 50 -15.95 -3.69 -10.31
N ARG A 51 -16.68 -4.27 -11.27
CA ARG A 51 -16.82 -5.73 -11.37
C ARG A 51 -15.52 -6.37 -11.82
N LYS A 52 -14.88 -5.79 -12.84
CA LYS A 52 -13.56 -6.25 -13.31
C LYS A 52 -12.49 -6.08 -12.23
N MET A 53 -12.49 -4.98 -11.48
CA MET A 53 -11.58 -4.79 -10.35
C MET A 53 -11.76 -5.87 -9.29
N ALA A 54 -13.00 -6.16 -8.91
CA ALA A 54 -13.31 -7.22 -7.95
C ALA A 54 -12.93 -8.61 -8.46
N GLU A 55 -13.26 -8.94 -9.70
CA GLU A 55 -12.95 -10.22 -10.35
C GLU A 55 -11.44 -10.47 -10.41
N LEU A 56 -10.68 -9.46 -10.85
CA LEU A 56 -9.23 -9.55 -10.93
C LEU A 56 -8.58 -9.70 -9.55
N THR A 57 -9.08 -8.98 -8.55
CA THR A 57 -8.63 -9.09 -7.15
C THR A 57 -8.87 -10.48 -6.58
N LEU A 58 -10.05 -11.06 -6.81
CA LEU A 58 -10.39 -12.43 -6.39
C LEU A 58 -9.54 -13.47 -7.14
N GLY A 59 -9.31 -13.25 -8.43
CA GLY A 59 -8.43 -14.08 -9.23
C GLY A 59 -7.00 -14.11 -8.67
N ALA A 60 -6.46 -12.95 -8.33
CA ALA A 60 -5.14 -12.86 -7.71
C ALA A 60 -5.06 -13.62 -6.39
N ASN A 61 -5.99 -13.41 -5.45
CA ASN A 61 -6.02 -14.18 -4.20
C ASN A 61 -6.04 -15.69 -4.45
N ARG A 62 -6.96 -16.17 -5.31
CA ARG A 62 -7.14 -17.61 -5.56
C ARG A 62 -5.97 -18.28 -6.25
N LEU A 63 -5.34 -17.59 -7.21
CA LEU A 63 -4.31 -18.17 -8.05
C LEU A 63 -2.90 -18.04 -7.47
N THR A 64 -2.66 -17.06 -6.60
CA THR A 64 -1.33 -16.78 -6.05
C THR A 64 -1.18 -17.20 -4.59
N GLY A 65 -2.29 -17.44 -3.88
CA GLY A 65 -2.29 -17.70 -2.45
C GLY A 65 -1.94 -16.48 -1.58
N ILE A 66 -1.98 -15.27 -2.15
CA ILE A 66 -1.92 -14.02 -1.38
C ILE A 66 -3.19 -13.90 -0.55
N GLU A 67 -3.05 -13.73 0.76
CA GLU A 67 -4.14 -13.86 1.75
C GLU A 67 -4.91 -12.56 1.99
N ASN A 68 -5.06 -11.72 0.96
CA ASN A 68 -5.88 -10.51 1.02
C ASN A 68 -6.47 -10.14 -0.33
N LEU A 69 -7.45 -9.27 -0.29
CA LEU A 69 -8.03 -8.56 -1.43
C LEU A 69 -7.57 -7.11 -1.36
N GLY A 70 -6.64 -6.71 -2.24
CA GLY A 70 -6.02 -5.39 -2.23
C GLY A 70 -6.47 -4.51 -3.39
N LEU A 71 -6.98 -3.31 -3.11
CA LEU A 71 -7.37 -2.31 -4.11
C LEU A 71 -7.27 -0.87 -3.56
N PRO A 72 -7.22 0.14 -4.47
CA PRO A 72 -7.03 0.07 -5.91
C PRO A 72 -5.69 -0.59 -6.30
N PHE A 73 -5.45 -0.78 -7.60
CA PHE A 73 -4.20 -1.33 -8.13
C PHE A 73 -3.16 -0.25 -8.48
N CYS A 74 -3.31 0.96 -7.97
CA CYS A 74 -2.44 2.10 -8.29
C CYS A 74 -2.56 3.18 -7.20
N MET A 75 -1.72 4.21 -7.30
CA MET A 75 -1.69 5.37 -6.40
C MET A 75 -2.19 6.67 -7.06
N THR A 76 -3.06 6.57 -8.08
CA THR A 76 -3.45 7.75 -8.87
C THR A 76 -4.93 8.15 -8.72
N VAL A 77 -5.70 7.41 -7.92
CA VAL A 77 -7.16 7.66 -7.77
C VAL A 77 -7.42 9.01 -7.12
N GLU A 78 -6.72 9.30 -6.03
CA GLU A 78 -6.86 10.56 -5.30
C GLU A 78 -6.34 11.73 -6.13
N ALA A 79 -5.17 11.59 -6.78
CA ALA A 79 -4.58 12.65 -7.60
C ALA A 79 -5.49 13.02 -8.79
N GLU A 80 -6.06 12.03 -9.47
CA GLU A 80 -7.03 12.23 -10.56
C GLU A 80 -8.28 12.96 -10.06
N ALA A 81 -8.84 12.54 -8.93
CA ALA A 81 -10.00 13.18 -8.34
C ALA A 81 -9.72 14.63 -7.89
N MET A 82 -8.47 14.96 -7.58
CA MET A 82 -8.02 16.30 -7.21
C MET A 82 -7.60 17.18 -8.41
N GLY A 83 -7.68 16.65 -9.64
CA GLY A 83 -7.49 17.41 -10.86
C GLY A 83 -6.23 17.08 -11.67
N ALA A 84 -5.43 16.08 -11.27
CA ALA A 84 -4.33 15.61 -12.10
C ALA A 84 -4.85 14.81 -13.31
N GLU A 85 -4.15 14.89 -14.46
CA GLU A 85 -4.43 14.02 -15.59
C GLU A 85 -3.72 12.68 -15.38
N VAL A 86 -4.44 11.58 -15.63
CA VAL A 86 -3.94 10.24 -15.43
C VAL A 86 -4.10 9.39 -16.69
N GLY A 87 -2.99 8.86 -17.18
CA GLY A 87 -2.98 7.77 -18.14
C GLY A 87 -3.24 6.45 -17.41
N LEU A 88 -4.21 5.66 -17.91
CA LEU A 88 -4.59 4.40 -17.25
C LEU A 88 -3.58 3.25 -17.48
N GLY A 89 -2.49 3.53 -18.17
CA GLY A 89 -1.45 2.54 -18.43
C GLY A 89 -1.83 1.53 -19.50
N SER A 90 -1.32 0.33 -19.35
CA SER A 90 -1.52 -0.77 -20.30
C SER A 90 -1.67 -2.09 -19.52
N ARG A 91 -1.70 -3.22 -20.24
CA ARG A 91 -1.68 -4.54 -19.60
C ARG A 91 -0.47 -4.76 -18.66
N GLU A 92 0.67 -4.14 -18.95
CA GLU A 92 1.94 -4.33 -18.23
C GLU A 92 2.42 -3.08 -17.51
N SER A 93 1.61 -2.02 -17.48
CA SER A 93 1.96 -0.78 -16.80
C SER A 93 0.76 -0.21 -16.05
N GLU A 94 1.03 0.23 -14.83
CA GLU A 94 0.03 0.84 -13.97
C GLU A 94 -0.38 2.25 -14.43
N PRO A 95 -1.53 2.75 -13.97
CA PRO A 95 -1.90 4.15 -14.13
C PRO A 95 -0.85 5.10 -13.55
N HIS A 96 -0.56 6.17 -14.27
CA HIS A 96 0.41 7.18 -13.87
C HIS A 96 -0.08 8.59 -14.20
N VAL A 97 0.41 9.57 -13.46
CA VAL A 97 0.11 10.98 -13.70
C VAL A 97 0.83 11.43 -14.99
N THR A 98 0.05 11.97 -15.93
CA THR A 98 0.55 12.51 -17.21
C THR A 98 0.65 14.02 -17.21
N ALA A 99 -0.17 14.72 -16.39
CA ALA A 99 -0.05 16.14 -16.11
C ALA A 99 -0.45 16.44 -14.66
N TYR A 100 0.31 17.29 -14.01
CA TYR A 100 0.02 17.73 -12.64
C TYR A 100 -1.22 18.64 -12.59
N ALA A 101 -1.92 18.64 -11.47
CA ALA A 101 -3.06 19.51 -11.24
C ALA A 101 -2.67 20.99 -11.03
N MET A 102 -1.40 21.25 -10.71
CA MET A 102 -0.87 22.60 -10.44
C MET A 102 0.48 22.81 -11.09
N GLU A 103 0.72 24.03 -11.58
CA GLU A 103 2.04 24.46 -12.05
C GLU A 103 2.91 25.02 -10.91
N SER A 104 2.29 25.47 -9.83
CA SER A 104 2.99 26.02 -8.67
C SER A 104 2.19 25.82 -7.37
N LEU A 105 2.90 25.90 -6.22
CA LEU A 105 2.26 25.84 -4.91
C LEU A 105 1.35 27.06 -4.59
N ALA A 106 1.39 28.10 -5.40
CA ALA A 106 0.46 29.22 -5.29
C ALA A 106 -0.96 28.82 -5.75
N ASP A 107 -1.09 27.76 -6.54
CA ASP A 107 -2.35 27.30 -7.13
C ASP A 107 -3.12 26.30 -6.24
N ILE A 108 -2.68 26.05 -5.01
CA ILE A 108 -3.30 25.08 -4.08
C ILE A 108 -4.82 25.26 -3.94
N ASP A 109 -5.32 26.51 -4.00
CA ASP A 109 -6.74 26.81 -3.89
C ASP A 109 -7.57 26.39 -5.12
N ARG A 110 -6.92 26.02 -6.21
CA ARG A 110 -7.59 25.52 -7.42
C ARG A 110 -7.83 24.02 -7.40
N LEU A 111 -7.19 23.29 -6.47
CA LEU A 111 -7.38 21.86 -6.35
C LEU A 111 -8.82 21.52 -5.99
N THR A 112 -9.37 20.54 -6.67
CA THR A 112 -10.70 19.99 -6.36
C THR A 112 -10.63 19.08 -5.14
N SER A 113 -11.72 18.99 -4.37
CA SER A 113 -11.87 17.96 -3.36
C SER A 113 -12.39 16.69 -4.01
N ILE A 114 -11.95 15.53 -3.49
CA ILE A 114 -12.43 14.25 -3.96
C ILE A 114 -13.93 14.10 -3.77
N ASP A 115 -14.63 13.72 -4.84
CA ASP A 115 -16.03 13.28 -4.80
C ASP A 115 -16.04 11.74 -4.91
N VAL A 116 -16.14 11.09 -3.77
CA VAL A 116 -16.11 9.62 -3.67
C VAL A 116 -17.29 8.93 -4.35
N THR A 117 -18.29 9.69 -4.81
CA THR A 117 -19.45 9.18 -5.55
C THR A 117 -19.23 9.14 -7.07
N LYS A 118 -18.07 9.59 -7.54
CA LYS A 118 -17.74 9.73 -8.97
C LYS A 118 -16.39 9.09 -9.33
N GLY A 119 -16.18 8.96 -10.64
CA GLY A 119 -14.89 8.52 -11.21
C GLY A 119 -14.38 7.20 -10.64
N ARG A 120 -13.07 7.06 -10.60
CA ARG A 120 -12.43 5.83 -10.10
C ARG A 120 -12.56 5.66 -8.59
N ALA A 121 -12.76 6.72 -7.81
CA ALA A 121 -13.05 6.60 -6.39
C ALA A 121 -14.34 5.80 -6.14
N ARG A 122 -15.41 6.08 -6.90
CA ARG A 122 -16.64 5.28 -6.87
C ARG A 122 -16.41 3.85 -7.32
N VAL A 123 -15.64 3.64 -8.40
CA VAL A 123 -15.29 2.29 -8.88
C VAL A 123 -14.67 1.47 -7.77
N CYS A 124 -13.72 2.03 -7.02
CA CYS A 124 -13.07 1.36 -5.89
C CYS A 124 -14.06 1.01 -4.77
N THR A 125 -14.91 1.95 -4.36
CA THR A 125 -15.90 1.69 -3.31
C THR A 125 -16.93 0.63 -3.72
N ASP A 126 -17.37 0.65 -4.97
CA ASP A 126 -18.28 -0.36 -5.51
C ASP A 126 -17.60 -1.74 -5.60
N ALA A 127 -16.32 -1.79 -5.98
CA ALA A 127 -15.54 -3.04 -5.98
C ALA A 127 -15.37 -3.63 -4.57
N VAL A 128 -15.12 -2.79 -3.54
CA VAL A 128 -15.07 -3.24 -2.14
C VAL A 128 -16.39 -3.88 -1.71
N ARG A 129 -17.54 -3.29 -2.07
CA ARG A 129 -18.86 -3.89 -1.75
C ARG A 129 -19.03 -5.26 -2.37
N ILE A 130 -18.66 -5.41 -3.65
CA ILE A 130 -18.72 -6.70 -4.37
C ILE A 130 -17.82 -7.73 -3.67
N LEU A 131 -16.58 -7.36 -3.33
CA LEU A 131 -15.63 -8.25 -2.66
C LEU A 131 -16.13 -8.68 -1.27
N LYS A 132 -16.72 -7.76 -0.52
CA LYS A 132 -17.27 -8.03 0.81
C LYS A 132 -18.37 -9.09 0.79
N GLU A 133 -19.20 -9.08 -0.26
CA GLU A 133 -20.26 -10.07 -0.45
C GLU A 133 -19.71 -11.42 -0.93
N GLN A 134 -18.73 -11.41 -1.83
CA GLN A 134 -18.21 -12.63 -2.48
C GLN A 134 -17.17 -13.40 -1.67
N ALA A 135 -16.41 -12.71 -0.81
CA ALA A 135 -15.31 -13.32 -0.04
C ALA A 135 -15.24 -12.75 1.40
N PRO A 136 -16.25 -12.94 2.24
CA PRO A 136 -16.35 -12.34 3.58
C PRO A 136 -15.22 -12.76 4.54
N GLU A 137 -14.61 -13.94 4.30
CA GLU A 137 -13.54 -14.51 5.14
C GLU A 137 -12.11 -14.10 4.71
N VAL A 138 -11.98 -13.40 3.57
CA VAL A 138 -10.72 -12.84 3.09
C VAL A 138 -10.65 -11.36 3.49
N PRO A 139 -9.53 -10.86 4.07
CA PRO A 139 -9.46 -9.47 4.46
C PRO A 139 -9.35 -8.56 3.24
N ILE A 140 -10.14 -7.49 3.22
CA ILE A 140 -10.06 -6.45 2.22
C ILE A 140 -9.14 -5.34 2.74
N ILE A 141 -8.03 -5.09 2.03
CA ILE A 141 -7.10 -4.00 2.32
C ILE A 141 -7.35 -2.87 1.34
N ALA A 142 -7.79 -1.73 1.85
CA ALA A 142 -7.95 -0.52 1.07
C ALA A 142 -6.68 0.32 1.11
N ASN A 143 -6.24 0.79 -0.05
CA ASN A 143 -4.97 1.50 -0.20
C ASN A 143 -5.19 2.98 -0.43
N LEU A 144 -4.38 3.78 0.25
CA LEU A 144 -4.37 5.23 0.16
C LEU A 144 -2.96 5.73 -0.14
N SER A 145 -2.89 6.81 -0.90
CA SER A 145 -1.66 7.56 -1.06
C SER A 145 -1.36 8.35 0.21
N GLY A 146 -0.13 8.24 0.71
CA GLY A 146 0.34 9.09 1.80
C GLY A 146 0.41 10.56 1.39
N PRO A 147 0.38 11.49 2.35
CA PRO A 147 0.26 12.93 2.07
C PRO A 147 1.37 13.49 1.19
N VAL A 148 2.61 13.03 1.35
CA VAL A 148 3.74 13.50 0.53
C VAL A 148 3.67 12.93 -0.89
N SER A 149 3.34 11.67 -1.04
CA SER A 149 3.20 11.04 -2.37
C SER A 149 2.01 11.61 -3.13
N LEU A 150 0.90 11.91 -2.46
CA LEU A 150 -0.21 12.58 -3.10
C LEU A 150 0.17 14.03 -3.48
N ALA A 151 0.85 14.77 -2.60
CA ALA A 151 1.33 16.11 -2.90
C ALA A 151 2.25 16.13 -4.15
N THR A 152 3.19 15.19 -4.23
CA THR A 152 4.11 15.07 -5.39
C THR A 152 3.44 14.51 -6.65
N SER A 153 2.22 14.02 -6.56
CA SER A 153 1.37 13.66 -7.71
C SER A 153 0.50 14.82 -8.22
N LEU A 154 0.40 15.92 -7.46
CA LEU A 154 -0.42 17.10 -7.79
C LEU A 154 0.40 18.27 -8.32
N VAL A 155 1.70 18.31 -8.03
CA VAL A 155 2.65 19.34 -8.49
C VAL A 155 4.00 18.68 -8.77
N ASP A 156 4.83 19.32 -9.60
CA ASP A 156 6.20 18.84 -9.86
C ASP A 156 6.93 18.55 -8.53
N PRO A 157 7.43 17.32 -8.33
CA PRO A 157 8.09 16.91 -7.10
C PRO A 157 9.25 17.82 -6.70
N LEU A 158 10.00 18.40 -7.65
CA LEU A 158 11.09 19.32 -7.36
C LEU A 158 10.59 20.62 -6.69
N LEU A 159 9.41 21.10 -7.08
CA LEU A 159 8.80 22.27 -6.44
C LEU A 159 8.38 21.94 -5.01
N TYR A 160 7.78 20.77 -4.81
CA TYR A 160 7.38 20.32 -3.48
C TYR A 160 8.61 20.13 -2.57
N TYR A 161 9.64 19.39 -3.00
CA TYR A 161 10.82 19.17 -2.15
C TYR A 161 11.59 20.47 -1.84
N ARG A 162 11.63 21.43 -2.76
CA ARG A 162 12.15 22.78 -2.46
C ARG A 162 11.35 23.48 -1.37
N ALA A 163 10.04 23.32 -1.37
CA ALA A 163 9.15 23.93 -0.38
C ALA A 163 9.38 23.41 1.04
N LEU A 164 9.83 22.16 1.22
CA LEU A 164 10.21 21.63 2.53
C LEU A 164 11.29 22.49 3.23
N HIS A 165 12.08 23.25 2.45
CA HIS A 165 13.14 24.11 2.98
C HIS A 165 12.82 25.61 2.91
N ARG A 166 12.14 26.07 1.84
CA ARG A 166 11.98 27.49 1.52
C ARG A 166 10.53 27.97 1.45
N GLY A 167 9.58 27.08 1.61
CA GLY A 167 8.13 27.34 1.50
C GLY A 167 7.31 26.46 2.41
N LYS A 168 7.78 26.22 3.63
CA LYS A 168 7.21 25.25 4.58
C LYS A 168 5.71 25.36 4.78
N GLU A 169 5.20 26.58 4.87
CA GLU A 169 3.76 26.81 5.03
C GLU A 169 2.94 26.25 3.85
N ALA A 170 3.42 26.47 2.62
CA ALA A 170 2.76 25.94 1.42
C ALA A 170 2.86 24.39 1.39
N ALA A 171 4.01 23.80 1.77
CA ALA A 171 4.16 22.36 1.88
C ALA A 171 3.20 21.75 2.91
N HIS A 172 3.12 22.35 4.10
CA HIS A 172 2.15 21.93 5.13
C HIS A 172 0.71 22.09 4.67
N ARG A 173 0.39 23.15 3.96
CA ARG A 173 -0.95 23.39 3.42
C ARG A 173 -1.33 22.32 2.40
N LEU A 174 -0.42 21.97 1.48
CA LEU A 174 -0.66 20.92 0.50
C LEU A 174 -0.78 19.54 1.17
N ASN A 175 0.09 19.21 2.14
CA ASN A 175 -0.02 17.95 2.90
C ASN A 175 -1.35 17.83 3.65
N ARG A 176 -1.82 18.89 4.30
CA ARG A 176 -3.13 18.87 4.96
C ARG A 176 -4.28 18.64 3.98
N LEU A 177 -4.22 19.27 2.79
CA LEU A 177 -5.23 19.08 1.77
C LEU A 177 -5.19 17.65 1.19
N SER A 178 -3.99 17.13 0.90
CA SER A 178 -3.77 15.74 0.47
C SER A 178 -4.31 14.76 1.50
N MET A 179 -3.94 14.90 2.75
CA MET A 179 -4.43 14.08 3.86
C MET A 179 -5.95 14.11 3.97
N LYS A 180 -6.56 15.31 3.93
CA LYS A 180 -8.03 15.44 4.02
C LYS A 180 -8.75 14.68 2.90
N ASN A 181 -8.23 14.73 1.68
CA ASN A 181 -8.81 14.02 0.55
C ASN A 181 -8.59 12.50 0.65
N ALA A 182 -7.40 12.06 1.06
CA ALA A 182 -7.12 10.65 1.30
C ALA A 182 -7.99 10.08 2.44
N LEU A 183 -8.23 10.84 3.51
CA LEU A 183 -9.16 10.45 4.58
C LEU A 183 -10.60 10.29 4.07
N ALA A 184 -11.10 11.23 3.27
CA ALA A 184 -12.45 11.13 2.71
C ALA A 184 -12.61 9.89 1.81
N PHE A 185 -11.58 9.55 1.03
CA PHE A 185 -11.58 8.34 0.23
C PHE A 185 -11.50 7.08 1.10
N GLY A 186 -10.61 7.07 2.09
CA GLY A 186 -10.47 5.96 3.03
C GLY A 186 -11.73 5.69 3.84
N ASP A 187 -12.41 6.73 4.33
CA ASP A 187 -13.71 6.63 5.01
C ASP A 187 -14.73 5.90 4.11
N ALA A 188 -14.84 6.31 2.84
CA ALA A 188 -15.76 5.67 1.89
C ALA A 188 -15.41 4.19 1.62
N LEU A 189 -14.11 3.85 1.55
CA LEU A 189 -13.67 2.46 1.38
C LEU A 189 -13.96 1.61 2.62
N VAL A 190 -13.77 2.15 3.83
CA VAL A 190 -14.13 1.46 5.09
C VAL A 190 -15.64 1.28 5.20
N GLU A 191 -16.43 2.29 4.89
CA GLU A 191 -17.90 2.22 4.88
C GLU A 191 -18.42 1.20 3.83
N ALA A 192 -17.68 1.05 2.72
CA ALA A 192 -17.97 0.01 1.71
C ALA A 192 -17.64 -1.41 2.20
N GLY A 193 -16.78 -1.57 3.22
CA GLY A 193 -16.49 -2.87 3.84
C GLY A 193 -15.01 -3.25 3.95
N ALA A 194 -14.07 -2.33 3.71
CA ALA A 194 -12.64 -2.60 3.92
C ALA A 194 -12.33 -2.93 5.40
N ASP A 195 -11.42 -3.86 5.61
CA ASP A 195 -11.06 -4.37 6.92
C ASP A 195 -9.78 -3.72 7.47
N VAL A 196 -8.86 -3.33 6.60
CA VAL A 196 -7.54 -2.75 6.90
C VAL A 196 -7.27 -1.59 5.95
N ILE A 197 -6.61 -0.55 6.43
CA ILE A 197 -6.11 0.55 5.60
C ILE A 197 -4.60 0.41 5.42
N CYS A 198 -4.12 0.46 4.18
CA CYS A 198 -2.70 0.58 3.88
C CYS A 198 -2.41 1.98 3.32
N ILE A 199 -1.54 2.72 3.98
CA ILE A 199 -1.11 4.05 3.54
C ILE A 199 0.32 3.92 2.99
N ALA A 200 0.49 4.15 1.69
CA ALA A 200 1.79 4.11 1.05
C ALA A 200 2.31 5.52 0.76
N ASP A 201 3.51 5.83 1.26
CA ASP A 201 4.13 7.13 1.05
C ASP A 201 5.58 7.01 0.51
N PRO A 202 5.77 6.45 -0.71
CA PRO A 202 7.09 6.23 -1.29
C PRO A 202 7.88 7.51 -1.52
N SER A 203 7.23 8.64 -1.70
CA SER A 203 7.90 9.94 -1.85
C SER A 203 8.45 10.49 -0.53
N ALA A 204 8.11 9.86 0.61
CA ALA A 204 8.55 10.22 1.95
C ALA A 204 9.77 9.40 2.43
N THR A 205 10.49 8.73 1.52
CA THR A 205 11.66 7.94 1.90
C THR A 205 12.78 8.78 2.54
N GLY A 206 13.52 8.16 3.43
CA GLY A 206 14.65 8.79 4.10
C GLY A 206 15.74 9.29 3.16
N GLU A 207 15.93 8.66 2.00
CA GLU A 207 16.88 9.06 0.97
C GLU A 207 16.52 10.41 0.33
N LEU A 208 15.24 10.71 0.13
CA LEU A 208 14.78 11.93 -0.52
C LEU A 208 14.68 13.11 0.44
N ILE A 209 14.14 12.89 1.63
CA ILE A 209 13.80 14.01 2.52
C ILE A 209 14.62 14.05 3.81
N GLY A 210 15.21 12.93 4.21
CA GLY A 210 15.96 12.79 5.46
C GLY A 210 15.09 12.88 6.71
N ARG A 211 15.69 12.53 7.87
CA ARG A 211 15.01 12.40 9.15
C ARG A 211 14.24 13.66 9.56
N ARG A 212 14.90 14.85 9.51
CA ARG A 212 14.28 16.09 9.99
C ARG A 212 13.01 16.47 9.22
N ALA A 213 13.03 16.32 7.88
CA ALA A 213 11.86 16.62 7.09
C ALA A 213 10.79 15.54 7.26
N PHE A 214 11.16 14.28 7.49
CA PHE A 214 10.21 13.23 7.85
C PHE A 214 9.48 13.55 9.16
N GLU A 215 10.20 13.95 10.21
CA GLU A 215 9.63 14.33 11.50
C GLU A 215 8.67 15.53 11.39
N GLU A 216 8.96 16.48 10.49
CA GLU A 216 8.16 17.70 10.31
C GLU A 216 7.00 17.53 9.33
N PHE A 217 7.22 16.87 8.18
CA PHE A 217 6.27 16.86 7.05
C PHE A 217 5.59 15.53 6.77
N VAL A 218 6.00 14.44 7.43
CA VAL A 218 5.46 13.11 7.17
C VAL A 218 4.79 12.54 8.42
N LEU A 219 5.57 12.36 9.47
CA LEU A 219 5.14 11.68 10.70
C LEU A 219 3.82 12.22 11.28
N PRO A 220 3.62 13.55 11.43
CA PRO A 220 2.38 14.07 12.02
C PRO A 220 1.14 13.72 11.19
N TYR A 221 1.28 13.77 9.87
CA TYR A 221 0.16 13.50 8.95
C TYR A 221 -0.18 12.02 8.86
N LEU A 222 0.84 11.15 8.78
CA LEU A 222 0.62 9.69 8.81
C LEU A 222 -0.02 9.26 10.13
N ASN A 223 0.42 9.83 11.25
CA ASN A 223 -0.17 9.54 12.55
C ASN A 223 -1.63 10.02 12.65
N GLU A 224 -1.94 11.23 12.17
CA GLU A 224 -3.31 11.71 12.11
C GLU A 224 -4.21 10.79 11.26
N MET A 225 -3.72 10.30 10.11
CA MET A 225 -4.47 9.36 9.27
C MET A 225 -4.71 8.02 9.98
N THR A 226 -3.68 7.42 10.54
CA THR A 226 -3.82 6.11 11.20
C THR A 226 -4.67 6.18 12.46
N GLU A 227 -4.57 7.26 13.24
CA GLU A 227 -5.42 7.51 14.39
C GLU A 227 -6.87 7.76 14.01
N HIS A 228 -7.13 8.48 12.91
CA HIS A 228 -8.47 8.68 12.38
C HIS A 228 -9.18 7.34 12.11
N PHE A 229 -8.54 6.42 11.36
CA PHE A 229 -9.14 5.12 11.06
C PHE A 229 -9.32 4.25 12.30
N ARG A 230 -8.40 4.31 13.24
CA ARG A 230 -8.52 3.59 14.50
C ARG A 230 -9.65 4.13 15.37
N GLN A 231 -9.71 5.45 15.58
CA GLN A 231 -10.67 6.06 16.50
C GLN A 231 -12.08 6.09 15.91
N ARG A 232 -12.22 6.41 14.62
CA ARG A 232 -13.54 6.56 13.98
C ARG A 232 -14.14 5.24 13.57
N HIS A 233 -13.33 4.31 13.09
CA HIS A 233 -13.81 3.08 12.44
C HIS A 233 -13.33 1.79 13.14
N GLY A 234 -12.44 1.88 14.12
CA GLY A 234 -11.83 0.71 14.76
C GLY A 234 -10.99 -0.13 13.80
N LYS A 235 -10.45 0.48 12.73
CA LYS A 235 -9.68 -0.23 11.69
C LYS A 235 -8.19 -0.10 11.92
N PRO A 236 -7.43 -1.21 11.82
CA PRO A 236 -5.97 -1.17 11.87
C PRO A 236 -5.40 -0.61 10.57
N SER A 237 -4.19 -0.06 10.67
CA SER A 237 -3.48 0.53 9.53
C SER A 237 -2.08 -0.07 9.35
N ILE A 238 -1.67 -0.18 8.09
CA ILE A 238 -0.31 -0.50 7.66
C ILE A 238 0.25 0.78 7.03
N VAL A 239 1.48 1.18 7.40
CA VAL A 239 2.21 2.23 6.70
C VAL A 239 3.35 1.60 5.91
N HIS A 240 3.38 1.86 4.60
CA HIS A 240 4.46 1.45 3.72
C HIS A 240 5.30 2.65 3.26
N ILE A 241 6.61 2.57 3.49
CA ILE A 241 7.58 3.57 3.02
C ILE A 241 8.64 2.82 2.20
N CYS A 242 8.65 3.06 0.90
CA CYS A 242 9.60 2.45 -0.03
C CYS A 242 11.00 3.07 0.09
N GLY A 243 12.04 2.40 -0.44
CA GLY A 243 13.42 2.88 -0.44
C GLY A 243 14.15 2.73 0.89
N ASP A 244 15.34 3.33 1.00
CA ASP A 244 16.17 3.21 2.21
C ASP A 244 15.68 4.16 3.32
N VAL A 245 15.18 3.57 4.38
CA VAL A 245 14.71 4.29 5.57
C VAL A 245 15.74 4.32 6.71
N LYS A 246 16.96 3.83 6.50
CA LYS A 246 17.99 3.77 7.56
C LYS A 246 18.32 5.14 8.15
N SER A 247 18.33 6.18 7.30
CA SER A 247 18.58 7.57 7.73
C SER A 247 17.48 8.13 8.65
N LEU A 248 16.28 7.53 8.66
CA LEU A 248 15.19 7.91 9.55
C LEU A 248 15.45 7.45 10.99
N GLY A 249 16.27 6.39 11.19
CA GLY A 249 16.55 5.86 12.52
C GLY A 249 15.26 5.40 13.21
N THR A 250 15.18 5.60 14.53
CA THR A 250 14.05 5.17 15.36
C THR A 250 12.78 6.04 15.23
N VAL A 251 12.73 6.98 14.28
CA VAL A 251 11.50 7.77 14.03
C VAL A 251 10.32 6.87 13.65
N LEU A 252 10.59 5.73 13.01
CA LEU A 252 9.55 4.77 12.65
C LEU A 252 8.80 4.19 13.87
N GLU A 253 9.42 4.17 15.04
CA GLU A 253 8.75 3.77 16.30
C GLU A 253 7.60 4.72 16.68
N GLN A 254 7.69 5.99 16.25
CA GLN A 254 6.71 7.03 16.57
C GLN A 254 5.48 6.98 15.65
N LEU A 255 5.50 6.17 14.59
CA LEU A 255 4.30 5.93 13.79
C LEU A 255 3.21 5.29 14.66
N THR A 256 1.98 5.76 14.55
CA THR A 256 0.85 5.19 15.30
C THR A 256 0.17 4.02 14.57
N ALA A 257 0.61 3.69 13.35
CA ALA A 257 0.18 2.49 12.63
C ALA A 257 0.46 1.20 13.41
N GLU A 258 -0.35 0.18 13.22
CA GLU A 258 -0.14 -1.15 13.78
C GLU A 258 1.06 -1.84 13.13
N SER A 259 1.21 -1.68 11.83
CA SER A 259 2.30 -2.33 11.06
C SER A 259 3.08 -1.33 10.22
N VAL A 260 4.39 -1.59 10.10
CA VAL A 260 5.31 -0.84 9.23
C VAL A 260 5.91 -1.79 8.20
N SER A 261 5.86 -1.38 6.94
CA SER A 261 6.43 -2.07 5.78
C SER A 261 7.48 -1.19 5.11
N VAL A 262 8.60 -1.79 4.71
CA VAL A 262 9.71 -1.10 4.06
C VAL A 262 10.27 -1.92 2.89
N ASP A 263 11.11 -1.29 2.10
CA ASP A 263 11.82 -1.91 0.96
C ASP A 263 12.78 -3.03 1.38
N ALA A 264 13.09 -3.94 0.46
CA ALA A 264 14.01 -5.07 0.66
C ALA A 264 15.46 -4.66 0.99
N VAL A 265 15.85 -3.41 0.73
CA VAL A 265 17.16 -2.87 1.14
C VAL A 265 17.32 -2.77 2.66
N VAL A 266 16.22 -2.89 3.39
CA VAL A 266 16.17 -2.88 4.86
C VAL A 266 15.79 -4.27 5.35
N GLY A 267 16.76 -5.08 5.76
CA GLY A 267 16.52 -6.45 6.26
C GLY A 267 15.63 -6.48 7.51
N ILE A 268 14.91 -7.59 7.73
CA ILE A 268 13.96 -7.77 8.84
C ILE A 268 14.55 -7.47 10.21
N PRO A 269 15.77 -7.94 10.58
CA PRO A 269 16.34 -7.59 11.89
C PRO A 269 16.53 -6.09 12.09
N LEU A 270 16.92 -5.37 11.03
CA LEU A 270 17.07 -3.92 11.09
C LEU A 270 15.71 -3.23 11.18
N LEU A 271 14.71 -3.67 10.42
CA LEU A 271 13.35 -3.14 10.51
C LEU A 271 12.82 -3.26 11.94
N LYS A 272 12.99 -4.43 12.58
CA LYS A 272 12.59 -4.64 13.98
C LYS A 272 13.29 -3.68 14.95
N ALA A 273 14.54 -3.33 14.68
CA ALA A 273 15.29 -2.37 15.49
C ALA A 273 14.86 -0.91 15.24
N LEU A 274 14.50 -0.55 13.99
CA LEU A 274 14.08 0.80 13.60
C LEU A 274 12.61 1.10 13.93
N ALA A 275 11.78 0.07 14.02
CA ALA A 275 10.33 0.17 14.28
C ALA A 275 9.94 -0.71 15.49
N SER A 276 10.71 -0.59 16.57
CA SER A 276 10.48 -1.35 17.80
C SER A 276 9.05 -1.19 18.31
N GLY A 277 8.45 -2.30 18.73
CA GLY A 277 7.05 -2.32 19.18
C GLY A 277 6.00 -2.29 18.06
N LYS A 278 6.40 -2.28 16.79
CA LYS A 278 5.49 -2.39 15.64
C LYS A 278 5.46 -3.82 15.09
N VAL A 279 4.32 -4.18 14.51
CA VAL A 279 4.19 -5.35 13.67
C VAL A 279 5.00 -5.12 12.39
N THR A 280 5.98 -5.98 12.13
CA THR A 280 6.86 -5.85 10.95
C THR A 280 6.28 -6.58 9.77
N MET A 281 6.26 -5.91 8.61
CA MET A 281 5.77 -6.47 7.35
C MET A 281 6.85 -6.40 6.27
N GLY A 282 7.04 -7.48 5.54
CA GLY A 282 7.96 -7.51 4.40
C GLY A 282 8.65 -8.85 4.26
N ASN A 283 9.78 -8.90 3.57
CA ASN A 283 10.19 -7.94 2.58
C ASN A 283 10.90 -8.67 1.44
N ILE A 284 10.13 -9.51 0.74
CA ILE A 284 10.63 -10.26 -0.42
C ILE A 284 10.90 -9.28 -1.56
N SER A 285 12.14 -9.23 -2.05
CA SER A 285 12.51 -8.36 -3.17
C SER A 285 11.63 -8.59 -4.39
N THR A 286 11.02 -7.54 -4.92
CA THR A 286 10.17 -7.59 -6.11
C THR A 286 10.97 -7.92 -7.37
N TYR A 287 12.23 -7.50 -7.45
CA TYR A 287 13.16 -7.95 -8.49
C TYR A 287 13.41 -9.46 -8.43
N LEU A 288 13.54 -10.00 -7.22
CA LEU A 288 13.69 -11.43 -7.05
C LEU A 288 12.41 -12.19 -7.41
N LEU A 289 11.24 -11.61 -7.12
CA LEU A 289 9.95 -12.18 -7.53
C LEU A 289 9.82 -12.24 -9.06
N GLU A 290 10.25 -11.21 -9.79
CA GLU A 290 10.17 -11.20 -11.25
C GLU A 290 11.26 -12.07 -11.90
N LEU A 291 12.52 -11.94 -11.45
CA LEU A 291 13.69 -12.45 -12.15
C LEU A 291 14.31 -13.69 -11.51
N GLY A 292 13.85 -14.09 -10.34
CA GLY A 292 14.36 -15.26 -9.61
C GLY A 292 13.66 -16.55 -10.01
N ASP A 293 13.97 -17.59 -9.24
CA ASP A 293 13.36 -18.91 -9.35
C ASP A 293 12.61 -19.29 -8.07
N PRO A 294 11.65 -20.25 -8.14
CA PRO A 294 10.87 -20.69 -6.99
C PRO A 294 11.70 -21.17 -5.80
N GLU A 295 12.80 -21.89 -6.04
CA GLU A 295 13.65 -22.42 -4.96
C GLU A 295 14.35 -21.31 -4.19
N LYS A 296 14.87 -20.31 -4.90
CA LYS A 296 15.50 -19.15 -4.28
C LYS A 296 14.49 -18.34 -3.48
N LEU A 297 13.27 -18.17 -4.01
CA LEU A 297 12.18 -17.47 -3.32
C LEU A 297 11.74 -18.21 -2.06
N ALA A 298 11.63 -19.53 -2.10
CA ALA A 298 11.35 -20.34 -0.91
C ALA A 298 12.42 -20.11 0.17
N ARG A 299 13.72 -20.18 -0.19
CA ARG A 299 14.83 -19.93 0.77
C ARG A 299 14.79 -18.53 1.38
N VAL A 300 14.53 -17.50 0.56
CA VAL A 300 14.44 -16.10 1.06
C VAL A 300 13.22 -15.92 1.96
N SER A 301 12.11 -16.55 1.62
CA SER A 301 10.90 -16.54 2.46
C SER A 301 11.15 -17.23 3.81
N GLU A 302 11.79 -18.40 3.83
CA GLU A 302 12.21 -19.08 5.06
C GLU A 302 13.13 -18.19 5.90
N GLN A 303 14.06 -17.48 5.26
CA GLN A 303 14.95 -16.54 5.95
C GLN A 303 14.16 -15.39 6.60
N CYS A 304 13.23 -14.75 5.89
CA CYS A 304 12.39 -13.69 6.47
C CYS A 304 11.58 -14.21 7.66
N LEU A 305 10.98 -15.39 7.52
CA LEU A 305 10.19 -16.03 8.56
C LEU A 305 11.06 -16.40 9.78
N SER A 306 12.24 -16.97 9.58
CA SER A 306 13.17 -17.32 10.66
C SER A 306 13.74 -16.09 11.38
N GLN A 307 13.81 -14.96 10.70
CA GLN A 307 14.17 -13.66 11.30
C GLN A 307 13.00 -13.03 12.09
N GLY A 308 11.85 -13.71 12.11
CA GLY A 308 10.70 -13.34 12.93
C GLY A 308 9.87 -12.19 12.33
N VAL A 309 9.75 -12.09 11.00
CA VAL A 309 8.77 -11.18 10.40
C VAL A 309 7.37 -11.56 10.85
N ASP A 310 6.55 -10.56 11.19
CA ASP A 310 5.20 -10.80 11.70
C ASP A 310 4.20 -11.01 10.55
N ILE A 311 4.43 -10.35 9.41
CA ILE A 311 3.64 -10.44 8.19
C ILE A 311 4.60 -10.60 7.01
N LEU A 312 4.56 -11.74 6.33
CA LEU A 312 5.35 -11.94 5.11
C LEU A 312 4.70 -11.17 3.95
N ALA A 313 5.49 -10.44 3.18
CA ALA A 313 5.01 -9.65 2.05
C ALA A 313 6.10 -9.42 1.01
N PRO A 314 5.76 -9.12 -0.24
CA PRO A 314 6.67 -8.43 -1.15
C PRO A 314 7.15 -7.12 -0.54
N ALA A 315 8.33 -6.68 -0.91
CA ALA A 315 8.91 -5.43 -0.40
C ALA A 315 8.25 -4.17 -1.00
N CYS A 316 7.52 -4.33 -2.10
CA CYS A 316 6.79 -3.29 -2.82
C CYS A 316 5.78 -3.94 -3.77
N GLY A 317 5.24 -3.20 -4.75
CA GLY A 317 4.38 -3.72 -5.81
C GLY A 317 5.03 -4.85 -6.61
N ILE A 318 4.27 -5.90 -6.88
CA ILE A 318 4.72 -7.00 -7.73
C ILE A 318 4.68 -6.53 -9.19
N SER A 319 5.77 -6.75 -9.93
CA SER A 319 5.76 -6.47 -11.37
C SER A 319 4.67 -7.28 -12.09
N PRO A 320 3.92 -6.69 -13.04
CA PRO A 320 2.94 -7.44 -13.84
C PRO A 320 3.53 -8.65 -14.58
N ARG A 321 4.83 -8.69 -14.80
CA ARG A 321 5.55 -9.81 -15.45
C ARG A 321 6.03 -10.88 -14.50
N THR A 322 5.77 -10.74 -13.20
CA THR A 322 6.17 -11.75 -12.22
C THR A 322 5.45 -13.07 -12.49
N PRO A 323 6.19 -14.20 -12.63
CA PRO A 323 5.57 -15.51 -12.80
C PRO A 323 4.75 -15.92 -11.58
N ILE A 324 3.55 -16.46 -11.79
CA ILE A 324 2.69 -16.95 -10.69
C ILE A 324 3.44 -18.00 -9.84
N ASN A 325 4.20 -18.88 -10.46
CA ASN A 325 4.97 -19.91 -9.74
C ASN A 325 5.95 -19.32 -8.73
N ASN A 326 6.48 -18.13 -8.99
CA ASN A 326 7.35 -17.43 -8.06
C ASN A 326 6.56 -16.92 -6.84
N ILE A 327 5.35 -16.41 -7.05
CA ILE A 327 4.47 -15.98 -5.96
C ILE A 327 3.99 -17.18 -5.15
N LEU A 328 3.63 -18.28 -5.82
CA LEU A 328 3.21 -19.52 -5.18
C LEU A 328 4.31 -20.12 -4.28
N ALA A 329 5.57 -20.05 -4.70
CA ALA A 329 6.69 -20.52 -3.88
C ALA A 329 6.78 -19.78 -2.54
N VAL A 330 6.49 -18.47 -2.52
CA VAL A 330 6.42 -17.67 -1.29
C VAL A 330 5.21 -18.09 -0.45
N SER A 331 4.04 -18.18 -1.07
CA SER A 331 2.78 -18.57 -0.41
C SER A 331 2.88 -19.96 0.22
N GLU A 332 3.35 -20.95 -0.53
CA GLU A 332 3.54 -22.31 -0.03
C GLU A 332 4.52 -22.39 1.13
N THR A 333 5.60 -21.60 1.08
CA THR A 333 6.57 -21.51 2.17
C THR A 333 5.92 -20.93 3.42
N ALA A 334 5.16 -19.86 3.30
CA ALA A 334 4.39 -19.30 4.40
C ALA A 334 3.38 -20.30 4.98
N CYS A 335 2.69 -21.06 4.11
CA CYS A 335 1.71 -22.07 4.53
C CYS A 335 2.34 -23.26 5.29
N ARG A 336 3.57 -23.65 4.94
CA ARG A 336 4.32 -24.72 5.61
C ARG A 336 4.97 -24.28 6.91
N TYR A 337 5.26 -23.00 7.04
CA TYR A 337 5.87 -22.46 8.24
C TYR A 337 4.93 -22.59 9.44
N ARG A 338 5.45 -23.09 10.58
CA ARG A 338 4.73 -23.16 11.85
C ARG A 338 5.48 -22.32 12.86
N THR A 339 4.80 -21.38 13.45
CA THR A 339 5.35 -20.64 14.60
C THR A 339 5.59 -21.67 15.72
N MET A 340 6.84 -21.83 16.12
CA MET A 340 7.12 -22.65 17.31
C MET A 340 6.51 -21.91 18.51
N ALA A 341 5.61 -22.59 19.21
CA ALA A 341 4.90 -22.08 20.39
C ALA A 341 5.86 -21.90 21.57
#